data_7c4875b6c74e9b66ad682c8d23baa00c
#
_entry.id   7c4875b6c74e9b66ad682c8d23baa00c
#
_cell.length_a   1.000
_cell.length_b   1.000
_cell.length_c   1.000
_cell.angle_alpha   90.00
_cell.angle_beta   90.00
_cell.angle_gamma   90.00
#
_symmetry.space_group_name_H-M   'P 1'
#
loop_
_entity.id
_entity.type
_entity.pdbx_description
1 polymer ?
#
loop_
_entity_poly.entity_id
_entity_poly.type
_entity_poly.pdbx_seq_one_letter_code
_entity_poly.pdbx_strand_id
1 'polypeptide(L)'
;LNNHIGVPLTLMKLNRCHQAAVVEMGMSAAGEINLLARLASPTVGVITNIGPAHLEFFGSMDKVAEAKGELLDNLKSDATAVLNADDLFCRTLEQKFGGRIVTFGIKNEADVSASNVRQERDYADFTIIASNDRADVRLHAVGMHNIYNALAAAAAASALGVPLEEVKRGLDAFSPIAGRSEVREIEGRTVLADYYNANPASMDAAIGTLVSLSSGGKAIAVLG
;
A
#
# COMPACT_ATOMS: atom_id res chain seq x y z
N LEU A 1 -6.29 -5.19 -13.62
CA LEU A 1 -6.24 -4.14 -14.67
C LEU A 1 -6.62 -2.79 -14.03
N ASN A 2 -5.67 -1.86 -13.95
CA ASN A 2 -5.76 -0.60 -13.21
C ASN A 2 -5.75 0.64 -14.12
N ASN A 3 -6.07 0.49 -15.41
CA ASN A 3 -6.08 1.53 -16.42
C ASN A 3 -7.51 1.88 -16.90
N HIS A 4 -7.62 2.76 -17.90
CA HIS A 4 -8.87 3.25 -18.47
C HIS A 4 -9.78 2.17 -19.09
N ILE A 5 -9.29 0.96 -19.30
CA ILE A 5 -10.08 -0.21 -19.72
C ILE A 5 -10.42 -1.08 -18.49
N GLY A 6 -9.43 -1.37 -17.67
CA GLY A 6 -9.57 -2.32 -16.57
C GLY A 6 -10.42 -1.81 -15.41
N VAL A 7 -10.33 -0.53 -15.06
CA VAL A 7 -11.13 0.07 -13.99
C VAL A 7 -12.63 0.02 -14.34
N PRO A 8 -13.09 0.48 -15.53
CA PRO A 8 -14.50 0.32 -15.89
C PRO A 8 -14.98 -1.12 -15.88
N LEU A 9 -14.19 -2.07 -16.40
CA LEU A 9 -14.54 -3.50 -16.37
C LEU A 9 -14.64 -4.04 -14.94
N THR A 10 -13.84 -3.55 -14.01
CA THR A 10 -13.94 -3.90 -12.59
C THR A 10 -15.22 -3.32 -11.99
N LEU A 11 -15.54 -2.06 -12.26
CA LEU A 11 -16.74 -1.39 -11.76
C LEU A 11 -18.03 -2.06 -12.28
N MET A 12 -18.03 -2.53 -13.53
CA MET A 12 -19.17 -3.25 -14.11
C MET A 12 -19.46 -4.61 -13.45
N LYS A 13 -18.53 -5.17 -12.67
CA LYS A 13 -18.76 -6.39 -11.88
C LYS A 13 -19.48 -6.12 -10.57
N LEU A 14 -19.57 -4.85 -10.14
CA LEU A 14 -20.25 -4.48 -8.91
C LEU A 14 -21.75 -4.70 -9.03
N ASN A 15 -22.33 -5.24 -7.98
CA ASN A 15 -23.78 -5.46 -7.84
C ASN A 15 -24.20 -5.22 -6.38
N ARG A 16 -25.49 -5.37 -6.09
CA ARG A 16 -26.07 -5.08 -4.76
C ARG A 16 -25.57 -6.00 -3.63
N CYS A 17 -24.85 -7.10 -3.94
CA CYS A 17 -24.30 -7.98 -2.92
C CYS A 17 -22.92 -7.49 -2.42
N HIS A 18 -22.28 -6.56 -3.11
CA HIS A 18 -21.01 -5.99 -2.70
C HIS A 18 -21.24 -4.87 -1.69
N GLN A 19 -20.59 -4.94 -0.53
CA GLN A 19 -20.64 -3.91 0.50
C GLN A 19 -19.55 -2.85 0.31
N ALA A 20 -18.41 -3.24 -0.26
CA ALA A 20 -17.28 -2.38 -0.56
C ALA A 20 -16.58 -2.84 -1.84
N ALA A 21 -15.84 -1.93 -2.47
CA ALA A 21 -14.95 -2.23 -3.59
C ALA A 21 -13.60 -1.53 -3.38
N VAL A 22 -12.52 -2.27 -3.61
CA VAL A 22 -11.17 -1.72 -3.66
C VAL A 22 -10.74 -1.71 -5.12
N VAL A 23 -10.47 -0.50 -5.63
CA VAL A 23 -10.14 -0.28 -7.05
C VAL A 23 -8.75 0.31 -7.15
N GLU A 24 -7.81 -0.47 -7.68
CA GLU A 24 -6.47 0.02 -7.97
C GLU A 24 -6.51 0.91 -9.22
N MET A 25 -5.82 2.05 -9.15
CA MET A 25 -5.68 3.01 -10.25
C MET A 25 -4.21 3.21 -10.57
N GLY A 26 -3.83 2.92 -11.81
CA GLY A 26 -2.48 3.14 -12.33
C GLY A 26 -2.42 4.34 -13.26
N MET A 27 -1.22 4.86 -13.47
CA MET A 27 -0.97 5.96 -14.40
C MET A 27 0.35 5.78 -15.13
N SER A 28 0.40 6.28 -16.35
CA SER A 28 1.60 6.49 -17.16
C SER A 28 1.73 7.94 -17.60
N ALA A 29 0.63 8.72 -17.52
CA ALA A 29 0.57 10.13 -17.88
C ALA A 29 -0.31 10.92 -16.90
N ALA A 30 -0.13 12.24 -16.85
CA ALA A 30 -1.01 13.15 -16.13
C ALA A 30 -2.44 13.09 -16.70
N GLY A 31 -3.44 13.25 -15.85
CA GLY A 31 -4.86 13.17 -16.21
C GLY A 31 -5.46 11.77 -16.16
N GLU A 32 -4.65 10.71 -16.11
CA GLU A 32 -5.17 9.33 -16.06
C GLU A 32 -5.82 9.02 -14.72
N ILE A 33 -5.20 9.39 -13.60
CA ILE A 33 -5.82 9.21 -12.26
C ILE A 33 -7.09 10.04 -12.13
N ASN A 34 -7.09 11.27 -12.66
CA ASN A 34 -8.29 12.11 -12.70
C ASN A 34 -9.46 11.41 -13.40
N LEU A 35 -9.22 10.82 -14.58
CA LEU A 35 -10.24 10.07 -15.31
C LEU A 35 -10.76 8.88 -14.49
N LEU A 36 -9.85 8.06 -13.93
CA LEU A 36 -10.19 6.85 -13.18
C LEU A 36 -10.94 7.18 -11.87
N ALA A 37 -10.50 8.22 -11.15
CA ALA A 37 -11.14 8.68 -9.92
C ALA A 37 -12.56 9.22 -10.18
N ARG A 38 -12.77 9.95 -11.27
CA ARG A 38 -14.10 10.40 -11.68
C ARG A 38 -15.05 9.24 -11.99
N LEU A 39 -14.55 8.19 -12.66
CA LEU A 39 -15.35 6.99 -12.97
C LEU A 39 -15.70 6.21 -11.71
N ALA A 40 -14.74 6.00 -10.82
CA ALA A 40 -14.94 5.21 -9.60
C ALA A 40 -15.67 6.00 -8.50
N SER A 41 -15.57 7.34 -8.49
CA SER A 41 -16.16 8.22 -7.47
C SER A 41 -15.91 7.70 -6.04
N PRO A 42 -14.64 7.57 -5.62
CA PRO A 42 -14.28 6.89 -4.39
C PRO A 42 -14.72 7.68 -3.16
N THR A 43 -15.13 6.97 -2.11
CA THR A 43 -15.40 7.52 -0.77
C THR A 43 -14.17 7.55 0.11
N VAL A 44 -13.14 6.74 -0.24
CA VAL A 44 -11.82 6.75 0.39
C VAL A 44 -10.78 6.70 -0.72
N GLY A 45 -9.87 7.68 -0.75
CA GLY A 45 -8.73 7.72 -1.66
C GLY A 45 -7.45 7.40 -0.92
N VAL A 46 -6.72 6.37 -1.34
CA VAL A 46 -5.48 5.92 -0.67
C VAL A 46 -4.28 6.19 -1.56
N ILE A 47 -3.27 6.90 -1.05
CA ILE A 47 -1.95 7.04 -1.67
C ILE A 47 -0.92 6.39 -0.74
N THR A 48 -0.41 5.23 -1.14
CA THR A 48 0.48 4.41 -0.30
C THR A 48 1.88 4.99 -0.21
N ASN A 49 2.40 5.48 -1.33
CA ASN A 49 3.68 6.18 -1.43
C ASN A 49 3.80 6.89 -2.79
N ILE A 50 4.77 7.78 -2.88
CA ILE A 50 5.15 8.48 -4.11
C ILE A 50 6.63 8.21 -4.35
N GLY A 51 6.92 7.19 -5.16
CA GLY A 51 8.27 6.74 -5.51
C GLY A 51 8.63 7.03 -6.97
N PRO A 52 9.88 6.77 -7.37
CA PRO A 52 10.42 7.08 -8.71
C PRO A 52 9.92 6.10 -9.78
N ALA A 53 8.59 5.90 -9.83
CA ALA A 53 7.96 5.14 -10.89
C ALA A 53 7.63 6.06 -12.08
N HIS A 54 7.85 5.59 -13.31
CA HIS A 54 7.52 6.32 -14.55
C HIS A 54 8.22 7.67 -14.70
N LEU A 55 9.39 7.87 -14.06
CA LEU A 55 10.16 9.13 -14.16
C LEU A 55 10.52 9.52 -15.58
N GLU A 56 10.70 8.56 -16.48
CA GLU A 56 10.95 8.76 -17.90
C GLU A 56 9.80 9.51 -18.61
N PHE A 57 8.57 9.35 -18.13
CA PHE A 57 7.39 10.04 -18.68
C PHE A 57 7.09 11.36 -17.96
N PHE A 58 7.30 11.42 -16.65
CA PHE A 58 6.98 12.59 -15.84
C PHE A 58 8.13 13.60 -15.73
N GLY A 59 9.38 13.15 -15.84
CA GLY A 59 10.58 13.98 -15.79
C GLY A 59 10.97 14.45 -14.38
N SER A 60 10.07 14.48 -13.39
CA SER A 60 10.39 14.81 -11.99
C SER A 60 9.45 14.14 -11.01
N MET A 61 9.91 13.99 -9.74
CA MET A 61 9.10 13.45 -8.63
C MET A 61 7.90 14.35 -8.31
N ASP A 62 8.03 15.67 -8.44
CA ASP A 62 6.93 16.60 -8.20
C ASP A 62 5.77 16.34 -9.16
N LYS A 63 6.05 16.09 -10.43
CA LYS A 63 5.03 15.74 -11.42
C LYS A 63 4.39 14.37 -11.17
N VAL A 64 5.15 13.39 -10.65
CA VAL A 64 4.59 12.11 -10.21
C VAL A 64 3.64 12.34 -9.02
N ALA A 65 4.03 13.22 -8.09
CA ALA A 65 3.21 13.57 -6.94
C ALA A 65 1.92 14.31 -7.37
N GLU A 66 2.03 15.27 -8.28
CA GLU A 66 0.88 15.98 -8.87
C GLU A 66 -0.09 15.00 -9.53
N ALA A 67 0.41 14.10 -10.37
CA ALA A 67 -0.43 13.12 -11.07
C ALA A 67 -1.12 12.13 -10.10
N LYS A 68 -0.44 11.66 -9.05
CA LYS A 68 -1.09 10.86 -7.99
C LYS A 68 -2.07 11.69 -7.18
N GLY A 69 -1.77 12.97 -6.95
CA GLY A 69 -2.60 13.94 -6.25
C GLY A 69 -3.95 14.19 -6.93
N GLU A 70 -4.06 13.97 -8.25
CA GLU A 70 -5.33 14.02 -8.98
C GLU A 70 -6.44 13.16 -8.34
N LEU A 71 -6.05 12.09 -7.60
CA LEU A 71 -7.00 11.31 -6.80
C LEU A 71 -7.72 12.20 -5.78
N LEU A 72 -6.98 13.05 -5.07
CA LEU A 72 -7.52 13.91 -4.01
C LEU A 72 -8.42 15.00 -4.59
N ASP A 73 -8.07 15.54 -5.75
CA ASP A 73 -8.86 16.57 -6.46
C ASP A 73 -10.26 16.05 -6.86
N ASN A 74 -10.41 14.74 -6.94
CA ASN A 74 -11.66 14.07 -7.32
C ASN A 74 -12.40 13.44 -6.13
N LEU A 75 -11.92 13.61 -4.91
CA LEU A 75 -12.64 13.20 -3.72
C LEU A 75 -13.78 14.20 -3.43
N LYS A 76 -14.95 13.66 -3.09
CA LYS A 76 -16.07 14.48 -2.63
C LYS A 76 -15.79 15.05 -1.24
N SER A 77 -16.55 16.06 -0.85
CA SER A 77 -16.37 16.74 0.44
C SER A 77 -16.58 15.84 1.66
N ASP A 78 -17.30 14.75 1.53
CA ASP A 78 -17.54 13.72 2.56
C ASP A 78 -16.59 12.52 2.47
N ALA A 79 -15.73 12.49 1.45
CA ALA A 79 -14.74 11.44 1.28
C ALA A 79 -13.50 11.66 2.17
N THR A 80 -12.73 10.60 2.38
CA THR A 80 -11.52 10.61 3.21
C THR A 80 -10.28 10.30 2.36
N ALA A 81 -9.23 11.11 2.49
CA ALA A 81 -7.90 10.79 1.98
C ALA A 81 -7.13 9.96 3.01
N VAL A 82 -6.45 8.90 2.56
CA VAL A 82 -5.56 8.09 3.38
C VAL A 82 -4.14 8.26 2.84
N LEU A 83 -3.24 8.81 3.65
CA LEU A 83 -1.93 9.27 3.23
C LEU A 83 -0.81 8.73 4.13
N ASN A 84 0.34 8.46 3.53
CA ASN A 84 1.53 7.99 4.23
C ASN A 84 2.28 9.17 4.89
N ALA A 85 2.28 9.24 6.22
CA ALA A 85 2.98 10.27 7.00
C ALA A 85 4.52 10.19 6.89
N ASP A 86 5.05 9.05 6.46
CA ASP A 86 6.48 8.85 6.28
C ASP A 86 6.97 9.22 4.86
N ASP A 87 6.05 9.51 3.95
CA ASP A 87 6.34 9.93 2.58
C ASP A 87 6.25 11.45 2.45
N LEU A 88 7.36 12.08 2.04
CA LEU A 88 7.46 13.54 1.96
C LEU A 88 6.43 14.15 0.99
N PHE A 89 6.20 13.51 -0.14
CA PHE A 89 5.25 14.01 -1.15
C PHE A 89 3.79 13.81 -0.69
N CYS A 90 3.47 12.71 0.00
CA CYS A 90 2.17 12.53 0.64
C CYS A 90 1.89 13.63 1.67
N ARG A 91 2.88 14.03 2.47
CA ARG A 91 2.77 15.16 3.41
C ARG A 91 2.56 16.50 2.71
N THR A 92 3.15 16.69 1.53
CA THR A 92 2.89 17.89 0.72
C THR A 92 1.46 17.91 0.18
N LEU A 93 0.94 16.76 -0.23
CA LEU A 93 -0.45 16.62 -0.66
C LEU A 93 -1.43 16.82 0.50
N GLU A 94 -1.10 16.33 1.69
CA GLU A 94 -1.87 16.53 2.93
C GLU A 94 -2.12 18.01 3.20
N GLN A 95 -1.07 18.84 3.08
CA GLN A 95 -1.17 20.30 3.31
C GLN A 95 -2.08 21.03 2.31
N LYS A 96 -2.28 20.45 1.13
CA LYS A 96 -3.11 21.04 0.05
C LYS A 96 -4.55 20.53 0.06
N PHE A 97 -4.80 19.40 0.71
CA PHE A 97 -6.12 18.78 0.73
C PHE A 97 -6.97 19.33 1.87
N GLY A 98 -8.12 19.91 1.54
CA GLY A 98 -9.03 20.54 2.52
C GLY A 98 -10.10 19.62 3.11
N GLY A 99 -10.08 18.32 2.79
CA GLY A 99 -11.05 17.33 3.27
C GLY A 99 -10.57 16.56 4.49
N ARG A 100 -11.30 15.50 4.85
CA ARG A 100 -10.91 14.60 5.94
C ARG A 100 -9.69 13.77 5.54
N ILE A 101 -8.70 13.70 6.43
CA ILE A 101 -7.48 12.91 6.24
C ILE A 101 -7.37 11.89 7.36
N VAL A 102 -6.87 10.71 7.02
CA VAL A 102 -6.37 9.68 7.94
C VAL A 102 -4.95 9.35 7.49
N THR A 103 -4.00 9.50 8.37
CA THR A 103 -2.59 9.23 8.09
C THR A 103 -2.18 7.85 8.58
N PHE A 104 -1.19 7.24 7.91
CA PHE A 104 -0.53 6.04 8.40
C PHE A 104 0.98 6.15 8.29
N GLY A 105 1.71 5.52 9.21
CA GLY A 105 3.17 5.59 9.22
C GLY A 105 3.79 4.79 10.36
N ILE A 106 5.13 4.72 10.37
CA ILE A 106 5.92 4.02 11.40
C ILE A 106 6.92 4.97 12.05
N LYS A 107 7.46 5.93 11.27
CA LYS A 107 8.55 6.82 11.68
C LYS A 107 8.05 8.16 12.21
N ASN A 108 7.00 8.67 11.60
CA ASN A 108 6.37 9.94 11.98
C ASN A 108 5.05 9.67 12.72
N GLU A 109 4.57 10.66 13.46
CA GLU A 109 3.24 10.62 14.06
C GLU A 109 2.17 10.44 12.97
N ALA A 110 1.24 9.52 13.22
CA ALA A 110 0.17 9.17 12.30
C ALA A 110 -1.04 8.62 13.06
N ASP A 111 -2.25 8.75 12.47
CA ASP A 111 -3.49 8.24 13.03
C ASP A 111 -3.49 6.72 13.17
N VAL A 112 -2.84 6.02 12.23
CA VAL A 112 -2.64 4.58 12.24
C VAL A 112 -1.15 4.29 12.15
N SER A 113 -0.59 3.65 13.17
CA SER A 113 0.85 3.38 13.25
C SER A 113 1.14 1.95 13.68
N ALA A 114 2.41 1.53 13.56
CA ALA A 114 2.88 0.24 14.06
C ALA A 114 3.97 0.42 15.11
N SER A 115 3.95 -0.46 16.10
CA SER A 115 5.01 -0.61 17.10
C SER A 115 5.36 -2.09 17.28
N ASN A 116 6.43 -2.38 18.04
CA ASN A 116 6.86 -3.74 18.37
C ASN A 116 7.08 -4.64 17.13
N VAL A 117 7.54 -4.06 16.03
CA VAL A 117 7.74 -4.77 14.77
C VAL A 117 8.84 -5.81 14.91
N ARG A 118 8.49 -7.06 14.59
CA ARG A 118 9.42 -8.21 14.53
C ARG A 118 9.24 -8.91 13.19
N GLN A 119 10.30 -8.99 12.42
CA GLN A 119 10.32 -9.74 11.17
C GLN A 119 10.79 -11.15 11.45
N GLU A 120 10.00 -12.12 11.06
CA GLU A 120 10.32 -13.53 11.10
C GLU A 120 10.56 -14.04 9.68
N ARG A 121 10.76 -15.34 9.53
CA ARG A 121 11.15 -15.92 8.25
C ARG A 121 10.08 -15.80 7.17
N ASP A 122 8.81 -15.94 7.51
CA ASP A 122 7.67 -15.98 6.59
C ASP A 122 6.48 -15.11 7.04
N TYR A 123 6.63 -14.39 8.16
CA TYR A 123 5.63 -13.47 8.70
C TYR A 123 6.27 -12.29 9.41
N ALA A 124 5.48 -11.30 9.72
CA ALA A 124 5.82 -10.20 10.62
C ALA A 124 4.79 -10.09 11.74
N ASP A 125 5.26 -9.99 12.99
CA ASP A 125 4.43 -9.64 14.16
C ASP A 125 4.62 -8.14 14.45
N PHE A 126 3.53 -7.43 14.69
CA PHE A 126 3.54 -6.03 15.10
C PHE A 126 2.24 -5.63 15.78
N THR A 127 2.28 -4.54 16.54
CA THR A 127 1.10 -3.96 17.16
C THR A 127 0.62 -2.78 16.32
N ILE A 128 -0.60 -2.82 15.79
CA ILE A 128 -1.26 -1.64 15.20
C ILE A 128 -1.80 -0.78 16.33
N ILE A 129 -1.59 0.53 16.20
CA ILE A 129 -2.14 1.57 17.05
C ILE A 129 -3.02 2.45 16.17
N ALA A 130 -4.32 2.56 16.51
CA ALA A 130 -5.26 3.41 15.79
C ALA A 130 -6.10 4.18 16.82
N SER A 131 -5.93 5.49 16.90
CA SER A 131 -6.51 6.32 17.96
C SER A 131 -6.11 5.81 19.36
N ASN A 132 -7.08 5.32 20.13
CA ASN A 132 -6.84 4.76 21.48
C ASN A 132 -6.81 3.23 21.51
N ASP A 133 -7.07 2.58 20.36
CA ASP A 133 -7.13 1.13 20.24
C ASP A 133 -5.79 0.54 19.82
N ARG A 134 -5.56 -0.71 20.22
CA ARG A 134 -4.37 -1.47 19.87
C ARG A 134 -4.75 -2.91 19.51
N ALA A 135 -4.08 -3.47 18.50
CA ALA A 135 -4.25 -4.86 18.12
C ALA A 135 -2.91 -5.48 17.71
N ASP A 136 -2.60 -6.63 18.25
CA ASP A 136 -1.43 -7.41 17.83
C ASP A 136 -1.78 -8.21 16.59
N VAL A 137 -1.00 -8.04 15.53
CA VAL A 137 -1.22 -8.64 14.21
C VAL A 137 -0.07 -9.55 13.86
N ARG A 138 -0.39 -10.72 13.31
CA ARG A 138 0.54 -11.59 12.59
C ARG A 138 0.24 -11.52 11.10
N LEU A 139 1.06 -10.82 10.35
CA LEU A 139 0.93 -10.69 8.91
C LEU A 139 1.79 -11.75 8.22
N HIS A 140 1.18 -12.65 7.46
CA HIS A 140 1.88 -13.68 6.69
C HIS A 140 2.52 -13.09 5.41
N ALA A 141 3.38 -12.10 5.63
CA ALA A 141 4.19 -11.45 4.60
C ALA A 141 5.47 -10.89 5.23
N VAL A 142 6.51 -10.76 4.43
CA VAL A 142 7.83 -10.28 4.85
C VAL A 142 8.17 -8.92 4.25
N GLY A 143 9.07 -8.20 4.92
CA GLY A 143 9.55 -6.88 4.49
C GLY A 143 8.73 -5.73 5.04
N MET A 144 9.43 -4.64 5.36
CA MET A 144 8.81 -3.42 5.93
C MET A 144 7.73 -2.84 5.04
N HIS A 145 7.86 -2.94 3.71
CA HIS A 145 6.86 -2.46 2.77
C HIS A 145 5.50 -3.13 2.95
N ASN A 146 5.45 -4.41 3.35
CA ASN A 146 4.18 -5.09 3.63
C ASN A 146 3.55 -4.62 4.94
N ILE A 147 4.34 -4.19 5.93
CA ILE A 147 3.80 -3.54 7.14
C ILE A 147 3.16 -2.18 6.75
N TYR A 148 3.82 -1.38 5.91
CA TYR A 148 3.22 -0.15 5.38
C TYR A 148 1.92 -0.41 4.61
N ASN A 149 1.88 -1.48 3.79
CA ASN A 149 0.67 -1.89 3.08
C ASN A 149 -0.45 -2.28 4.05
N ALA A 150 -0.13 -3.00 5.13
CA ALA A 150 -1.09 -3.36 6.18
C ALA A 150 -1.61 -2.12 6.92
N LEU A 151 -0.74 -1.15 7.23
CA LEU A 151 -1.15 0.12 7.84
C LEU A 151 -2.04 0.95 6.91
N ALA A 152 -1.74 1.00 5.62
CA ALA A 152 -2.58 1.66 4.62
C ALA A 152 -3.98 1.00 4.55
N ALA A 153 -4.03 -0.34 4.57
CA ALA A 153 -5.29 -1.09 4.60
C ALA A 153 -6.07 -0.82 5.90
N ALA A 154 -5.38 -0.81 7.05
CA ALA A 154 -5.98 -0.49 8.35
C ALA A 154 -6.54 0.94 8.39
N ALA A 155 -5.79 1.92 7.86
CA ALA A 155 -6.23 3.31 7.77
C ALA A 155 -7.46 3.47 6.85
N ALA A 156 -7.47 2.80 5.70
CA ALA A 156 -8.61 2.80 4.79
C ALA A 156 -9.86 2.16 5.43
N ALA A 157 -9.70 1.05 6.13
CA ALA A 157 -10.77 0.38 6.85
C ALA A 157 -11.30 1.25 8.01
N SER A 158 -10.41 1.90 8.77
CA SER A 158 -10.76 2.85 9.83
C SER A 158 -11.55 4.04 9.28
N ALA A 159 -11.16 4.56 8.11
CA ALA A 159 -11.89 5.64 7.43
C ALA A 159 -13.34 5.25 7.09
N LEU A 160 -13.60 3.95 6.88
CA LEU A 160 -14.92 3.37 6.64
C LEU A 160 -15.63 2.94 7.93
N GLY A 161 -15.06 3.19 9.11
CA GLY A 161 -15.65 2.84 10.41
C GLY A 161 -15.53 1.34 10.77
N VAL A 162 -14.64 0.59 10.12
CA VAL A 162 -14.41 -0.82 10.45
C VAL A 162 -13.66 -0.91 11.79
N PRO A 163 -14.15 -1.67 12.78
CA PRO A 163 -13.47 -1.83 14.07
C PRO A 163 -12.09 -2.46 13.92
N LEU A 164 -11.14 -2.07 14.77
CA LEU A 164 -9.74 -2.54 14.69
C LEU A 164 -9.60 -4.07 14.79
N GLU A 165 -10.45 -4.73 15.59
CA GLU A 165 -10.48 -6.19 15.68
C GLU A 165 -10.85 -6.87 14.35
N GLU A 166 -11.73 -6.26 13.57
CA GLU A 166 -12.08 -6.75 12.22
C GLU A 166 -10.91 -6.56 11.25
N VAL A 167 -10.24 -5.41 11.35
CA VAL A 167 -9.01 -5.13 10.59
C VAL A 167 -7.94 -6.16 10.92
N LYS A 168 -7.70 -6.43 12.22
CA LYS A 168 -6.77 -7.47 12.68
C LYS A 168 -7.11 -8.81 12.05
N ARG A 169 -8.36 -9.26 12.15
CA ARG A 169 -8.79 -10.56 11.57
C ARG A 169 -8.51 -10.64 10.07
N GLY A 170 -8.74 -9.55 9.35
CA GLY A 170 -8.45 -9.47 7.91
C GLY A 170 -6.95 -9.56 7.60
N LEU A 171 -6.12 -8.91 8.40
CA LEU A 171 -4.65 -8.91 8.24
C LEU A 171 -4.04 -10.26 8.64
N ASP A 172 -4.51 -10.89 9.73
CA ASP A 172 -4.07 -12.22 10.16
C ASP A 172 -4.43 -13.30 9.12
N ALA A 173 -5.55 -13.11 8.40
CA ALA A 173 -5.99 -14.01 7.34
C ALA A 173 -5.33 -13.73 5.97
N PHE A 174 -4.49 -12.68 5.87
CA PHE A 174 -3.84 -12.32 4.63
C PHE A 174 -2.83 -13.40 4.19
N SER A 175 -2.84 -13.72 2.91
CA SER A 175 -1.83 -14.58 2.28
C SER A 175 -1.21 -13.86 1.09
N PRO A 176 0.12 -13.93 0.93
CA PRO A 176 0.82 -13.29 -0.18
C PRO A 176 0.30 -13.75 -1.53
N ILE A 177 0.26 -12.83 -2.49
CA ILE A 177 0.00 -13.17 -3.88
C ILE A 177 1.28 -13.74 -4.49
N ALA A 178 1.15 -14.80 -5.27
CA ALA A 178 2.28 -15.45 -5.94
C ALA A 178 3.15 -14.43 -6.69
N GLY A 179 4.47 -14.49 -6.47
CA GLY A 179 5.43 -13.59 -7.09
C GLY A 179 5.47 -12.17 -6.52
N ARG A 180 4.89 -11.93 -5.35
CA ARG A 180 4.99 -10.66 -4.62
C ARG A 180 5.54 -10.89 -3.22
N SER A 181 6.87 -10.85 -3.09
CA SER A 181 7.62 -11.09 -1.85
C SER A 181 7.19 -12.39 -1.13
N GLU A 182 6.82 -13.41 -1.90
CA GLU A 182 6.39 -14.71 -1.40
C GLU A 182 7.61 -15.54 -0.95
N VAL A 183 7.59 -16.00 0.30
CA VAL A 183 8.64 -16.87 0.83
C VAL A 183 8.27 -18.32 0.59
N ARG A 184 9.18 -19.07 -0.01
CA ARG A 184 9.06 -20.51 -0.28
C ARG A 184 10.26 -21.26 0.25
N GLU A 185 10.05 -22.50 0.70
CA GLU A 185 11.11 -23.46 0.96
C GLU A 185 11.23 -24.43 -0.20
N ILE A 186 12.40 -24.47 -0.83
CA ILE A 186 12.70 -25.37 -1.96
C ILE A 186 14.03 -26.07 -1.66
N GLU A 187 13.98 -27.37 -1.47
CA GLU A 187 15.15 -28.23 -1.18
C GLU A 187 16.03 -27.69 -0.04
N GLY A 188 15.39 -27.26 1.05
CA GLY A 188 16.07 -26.71 2.23
C GLY A 188 16.66 -25.30 2.04
N ARG A 189 16.30 -24.61 0.98
CA ARG A 189 16.68 -23.23 0.70
C ARG A 189 15.45 -22.32 0.80
N THR A 190 15.63 -21.17 1.45
CA THR A 190 14.61 -20.12 1.44
C THR A 190 14.69 -19.35 0.14
N VAL A 191 13.57 -19.27 -0.57
CA VAL A 191 13.44 -18.51 -1.82
C VAL A 191 12.44 -17.38 -1.59
N LEU A 192 12.87 -16.13 -1.79
CA LEU A 192 12.00 -14.96 -1.86
C LEU A 192 11.60 -14.75 -3.33
N ALA A 193 10.36 -15.08 -3.67
CA ALA A 193 9.81 -14.93 -5.01
C ALA A 193 9.15 -13.56 -5.16
N ASP A 194 9.77 -12.64 -5.93
CA ASP A 194 9.30 -11.28 -6.16
C ASP A 194 9.50 -10.88 -7.63
N TYR A 195 8.80 -11.57 -8.52
CA TYR A 195 9.00 -11.49 -9.97
C TYR A 195 7.82 -10.89 -10.76
N TYR A 196 6.77 -10.44 -10.07
CA TYR A 196 5.57 -9.92 -10.75
C TYR A 196 5.84 -8.62 -11.52
N ASN A 197 6.62 -7.72 -10.93
CA ASN A 197 7.01 -6.44 -11.51
C ASN A 197 8.27 -5.92 -10.82
N ALA A 198 9.04 -5.10 -11.51
CA ALA A 198 10.24 -4.48 -10.97
C ALA A 198 10.29 -2.99 -11.27
N ASN A 199 10.70 -2.21 -10.27
CA ASN A 199 11.11 -0.82 -10.37
C ASN A 199 12.19 -0.56 -9.30
N PRO A 200 12.94 0.55 -9.37
CA PRO A 200 14.03 0.80 -8.44
C PRO A 200 13.63 0.67 -6.95
N ALA A 201 12.48 1.21 -6.57
CA ALA A 201 12.03 1.17 -5.17
C ALA A 201 11.61 -0.23 -4.73
N SER A 202 10.91 -1.00 -5.58
CA SER A 202 10.52 -2.37 -5.25
C SER A 202 11.73 -3.32 -5.21
N MET A 203 12.71 -3.10 -6.09
CA MET A 203 13.97 -3.86 -6.08
C MET A 203 14.77 -3.60 -4.80
N ASP A 204 14.90 -2.35 -4.37
CA ASP A 204 15.56 -1.99 -3.12
C ASP A 204 14.87 -2.65 -1.91
N ALA A 205 13.55 -2.60 -1.85
CA ALA A 205 12.77 -3.24 -0.80
C ALA A 205 12.94 -4.78 -0.79
N ALA A 206 12.93 -5.42 -1.97
CA ALA A 206 13.13 -6.86 -2.11
C ALA A 206 14.54 -7.30 -1.69
N ILE A 207 15.59 -6.56 -2.12
CA ILE A 207 16.97 -6.82 -1.73
C ILE A 207 17.15 -6.62 -0.22
N GLY A 208 16.60 -5.56 0.36
CA GLY A 208 16.62 -5.32 1.80
C GLY A 208 15.95 -6.47 2.58
N THR A 209 14.84 -6.97 2.08
CA THR A 209 14.15 -8.14 2.65
C THR A 209 14.99 -9.40 2.54
N LEU A 210 15.59 -9.67 1.37
CA LEU A 210 16.51 -10.80 1.17
C LEU A 210 17.68 -10.77 2.15
N VAL A 211 18.31 -9.61 2.34
CA VAL A 211 19.42 -9.43 3.28
C VAL A 211 18.97 -9.72 4.71
N SER A 212 17.81 -9.22 5.13
CA SER A 212 17.30 -9.47 6.48
C SER A 212 16.96 -10.95 6.71
N LEU A 213 16.43 -11.64 5.71
CA LEU A 213 16.12 -13.07 5.79
C LEU A 213 17.37 -13.96 5.78
N SER A 214 18.48 -13.49 5.25
CA SER A 214 19.70 -14.28 5.16
C SER A 214 20.36 -14.59 6.51
N SER A 215 20.00 -13.85 7.57
CA SER A 215 20.49 -14.06 8.96
C SER A 215 22.02 -14.24 9.05
N GLY A 216 22.79 -13.55 8.20
CA GLY A 216 24.25 -13.69 8.09
C GLY A 216 24.71 -14.86 7.21
N GLY A 217 23.82 -15.60 6.62
CA GLY A 217 24.10 -16.63 5.60
C GLY A 217 24.41 -16.02 4.21
N LYS A 218 24.60 -16.90 3.23
CA LYS A 218 24.81 -16.48 1.84
C LYS A 218 23.46 -16.08 1.20
N ALA A 219 23.33 -14.84 0.78
CA ALA A 219 22.23 -14.35 -0.02
C ALA A 219 22.62 -14.32 -1.51
N ILE A 220 21.70 -14.71 -2.40
CA ILE A 220 21.89 -14.66 -3.85
C ILE A 220 20.66 -14.00 -4.44
N ALA A 221 20.83 -12.89 -5.17
CA ALA A 221 19.77 -12.27 -5.96
C ALA A 221 19.91 -12.69 -7.42
N VAL A 222 18.78 -13.10 -8.02
CA VAL A 222 18.68 -13.37 -9.46
C VAL A 222 17.77 -12.30 -10.04
N LEU A 223 18.32 -11.46 -10.90
CA LEU A 223 17.66 -10.30 -11.48
C LEU A 223 17.50 -10.53 -12.99
N GLY A 224 16.33 -10.18 -13.54
CA GLY A 224 16.00 -10.34 -14.96
C GLY A 224 15.16 -9.18 -15.48
#